data_5b74e8da842cd9d10cb1ad71cb5e436d
#
_entry.id   5b74e8da842cd9d10cb1ad71cb5e436d
#
_cell.length_a   1.000
_cell.length_b   1.000
_cell.length_c   1.000
_cell.angle_alpha   90.00
_cell.angle_beta   90.00
_cell.angle_gamma   90.00
#
_symmetry.space_group_name_H-M   'P 1'
#
loop_
_entity.id
_entity.type
_entity.pdbx_description
1 polymer ?
#
loop_
_entity_poly.entity_id
_entity_poly.type
_entity_poly.pdbx_seq_one_letter_code
_entity_poly.pdbx_strand_id
1 'polypeptide(L)'
;MTMLIQRVNILCSTVLHISIDRLNYIIANIEKFYIEYQKPKRDKNAAKRLNKPQYQERYGKYWSRTINPPHEELKNIQKCINGYLVNNIPMPDFAYGGVKEKDNILNAKQHKGRKYVFQTDLTDFYPFISCKRVYEMFVRVGFSADVASKLTKLTTFKGHLPQGAPTSTTIANLVFEPTGRKLQTL
;
A
#
# COMPACT_ATOMS: atom_id res chain seq x y z
N MET A 1 4.15 10.98 -22.25
CA MET A 1 3.28 10.26 -21.27
C MET A 1 3.15 8.83 -21.74
N THR A 2 3.73 7.88 -21.03
CA THR A 2 3.67 6.46 -21.41
C THR A 2 2.23 5.98 -21.30
N MET A 3 1.70 5.37 -22.36
CA MET A 3 0.34 4.83 -22.37
C MET A 3 0.29 3.58 -21.49
N LEU A 4 -0.47 3.61 -20.39
CA LEU A 4 -0.62 2.46 -19.50
C LEU A 4 -1.47 1.37 -20.14
N ILE A 5 -1.37 0.14 -19.61
CA ILE A 5 -2.07 -1.03 -20.14
C ILE A 5 -3.60 -0.84 -20.06
N GLN A 6 -4.29 -0.99 -21.20
CA GLN A 6 -5.72 -0.80 -21.34
C GLN A 6 -6.51 -2.10 -21.47
N ARG A 7 -5.84 -3.24 -21.70
CA ARG A 7 -6.50 -4.55 -21.94
C ARG A 7 -6.00 -5.61 -20.97
N VAL A 8 -6.91 -6.39 -20.40
CA VAL A 8 -6.60 -7.43 -19.41
C VAL A 8 -5.69 -8.53 -20.00
N ASN A 9 -5.88 -8.93 -21.25
CA ASN A 9 -5.01 -9.92 -21.88
C ASN A 9 -3.56 -9.44 -21.99
N ILE A 10 -3.34 -8.16 -22.30
CA ILE A 10 -1.99 -7.56 -22.34
C ILE A 10 -1.41 -7.51 -20.92
N LEU A 11 -2.21 -7.13 -19.92
CA LEU A 11 -1.77 -7.17 -18.51
C LEU A 11 -1.29 -8.57 -18.13
N CYS A 12 -2.07 -9.60 -18.46
CA CYS A 12 -1.73 -11.00 -18.17
C CYS A 12 -0.43 -11.44 -18.85
N SER A 13 -0.27 -11.17 -20.14
CA SER A 13 0.89 -11.65 -20.92
C SER A 13 2.17 -10.87 -20.63
N THR A 14 2.10 -9.54 -20.45
CA THR A 14 3.29 -8.68 -20.38
C THR A 14 3.73 -8.32 -18.96
N VAL A 15 2.83 -8.35 -17.99
CA VAL A 15 3.14 -7.96 -16.61
C VAL A 15 2.99 -9.11 -15.63
N LEU A 16 1.85 -9.80 -15.65
CA LEU A 16 1.56 -10.82 -14.65
C LEU A 16 2.18 -12.18 -14.99
N HIS A 17 2.43 -12.45 -16.29
CA HIS A 17 2.95 -13.71 -16.83
C HIS A 17 2.09 -14.92 -16.44
N ILE A 18 0.75 -14.76 -16.45
CA ILE A 18 -0.24 -15.80 -16.16
C ILE A 18 -1.35 -15.79 -17.21
N SER A 19 -2.08 -16.90 -17.34
CA SER A 19 -3.28 -16.95 -18.18
C SER A 19 -4.44 -16.15 -17.57
N ILE A 20 -5.41 -15.78 -18.43
CA ILE A 20 -6.64 -15.12 -17.99
C ILE A 20 -7.45 -16.01 -17.04
N ASP A 21 -7.48 -17.32 -17.29
CA ASP A 21 -8.18 -18.28 -16.43
C ASP A 21 -7.54 -18.35 -15.05
N ARG A 22 -6.19 -18.34 -14.99
CA ARG A 22 -5.47 -18.32 -13.73
C ARG A 22 -5.71 -17.02 -12.95
N LEU A 23 -5.71 -15.88 -13.65
CA LEU A 23 -6.07 -14.58 -13.07
C LEU A 23 -7.48 -14.63 -12.45
N ASN A 24 -8.47 -15.11 -13.19
CA ASN A 24 -9.85 -15.19 -12.73
C ASN A 24 -9.99 -16.15 -11.54
N TYR A 25 -9.28 -17.29 -11.56
CA TYR A 25 -9.25 -18.23 -10.44
C TYR A 25 -8.68 -17.57 -9.16
N ILE A 26 -7.54 -16.87 -9.27
CA ILE A 26 -6.92 -16.19 -8.12
C ILE A 26 -7.87 -15.14 -7.56
N ILE A 27 -8.48 -14.33 -8.42
CA ILE A 27 -9.42 -13.27 -8.00
C ILE A 27 -10.67 -13.87 -7.32
N ALA A 28 -11.20 -14.95 -7.85
CA ALA A 28 -12.37 -15.63 -7.28
C ALA A 28 -12.07 -16.29 -5.92
N ASN A 29 -10.81 -16.61 -5.65
CA ASN A 29 -10.37 -17.28 -4.44
C ASN A 29 -9.37 -16.44 -3.63
N ILE A 30 -9.39 -15.12 -3.75
CA ILE A 30 -8.32 -14.23 -3.27
C ILE A 30 -8.03 -14.42 -1.77
N GLU A 31 -9.02 -14.76 -0.97
CA GLU A 31 -8.86 -14.98 0.46
C GLU A 31 -7.90 -16.14 0.78
N LYS A 32 -7.88 -17.18 -0.08
CA LYS A 32 -6.97 -18.32 0.07
C LYS A 32 -5.51 -17.98 -0.22
N PHE A 33 -5.26 -16.84 -0.85
CA PHE A 33 -3.93 -16.38 -1.22
C PHE A 33 -3.31 -15.39 -0.22
N TYR A 34 -3.97 -15.12 0.91
CA TYR A 34 -3.45 -14.31 2.00
C TYR A 34 -3.33 -15.07 3.30
N ILE A 35 -2.31 -14.72 4.08
CA ILE A 35 -2.15 -15.15 5.47
C ILE A 35 -2.58 -13.98 6.35
N GLU A 36 -3.21 -14.25 7.48
CA GLU A 36 -3.53 -13.22 8.46
C GLU A 36 -2.93 -13.57 9.81
N TYR A 37 -2.14 -12.67 10.39
CA TYR A 37 -1.64 -12.83 11.74
C TYR A 37 -1.44 -11.48 12.44
N GLN A 38 -1.45 -11.52 13.77
CA GLN A 38 -1.22 -10.37 14.62
C GLN A 38 0.28 -10.23 14.90
N LYS A 39 0.85 -9.04 14.57
CA LYS A 39 2.24 -8.72 14.90
C LYS A 39 2.28 -7.68 16.01
N PRO A 40 2.91 -7.99 17.17
CA PRO A 40 3.08 -7.00 18.24
C PRO A 40 3.83 -5.77 17.73
N LYS A 41 3.36 -4.58 18.10
CA LYS A 41 4.13 -3.34 17.88
C LYS A 41 5.34 -3.38 18.80
N ARG A 42 6.55 -3.26 18.27
CA ARG A 42 7.78 -3.17 19.07
C ARG A 42 7.89 -1.77 19.69
N ASP A 43 7.40 -1.62 20.90
CA ASP A 43 7.73 -0.46 21.73
C ASP A 43 8.62 -0.95 22.88
N LYS A 44 9.84 -0.40 22.99
CA LYS A 44 10.78 -0.72 24.06
C LYS A 44 10.20 -0.44 25.46
N ASN A 45 9.21 0.44 25.56
CA ASN A 45 8.51 0.78 26.80
C ASN A 45 7.16 0.06 26.95
N ALA A 46 6.73 -0.73 25.95
CA ALA A 46 5.44 -1.41 25.98
C ALA A 46 5.31 -2.37 27.15
N ALA A 47 6.36 -3.15 27.43
CA ALA A 47 6.37 -4.08 28.56
C ALA A 47 6.19 -3.37 29.91
N LYS A 48 6.82 -2.19 30.08
CA LYS A 48 6.63 -1.36 31.30
C LYS A 48 5.24 -0.74 31.40
N ARG A 49 4.60 -0.42 30.25
CA ARG A 49 3.26 0.16 30.20
C ARG A 49 2.19 -0.90 30.34
N LEU A 50 2.37 -2.10 29.73
CA LEU A 50 1.45 -3.23 29.80
C LEU A 50 1.32 -3.82 31.22
N ASN A 51 2.33 -3.68 32.06
CA ASN A 51 2.24 -4.08 33.48
C ASN A 51 1.34 -3.16 34.33
N LYS A 52 0.76 -2.10 33.77
CA LYS A 52 -0.22 -1.25 34.47
C LYS A 52 -1.62 -1.56 33.95
N PRO A 53 -2.55 -2.04 34.78
CA PRO A 53 -3.90 -2.47 34.37
C PRO A 53 -4.65 -1.42 33.52
N GLN A 54 -4.52 -0.16 33.85
CA GLN A 54 -5.11 0.97 33.14
C GLN A 54 -4.64 1.13 31.69
N TYR A 55 -3.46 0.58 31.33
CA TYR A 55 -2.95 0.59 29.97
C TYR A 55 -3.35 -0.67 29.19
N GLN A 56 -3.57 -1.81 29.86
CA GLN A 56 -4.08 -3.02 29.22
C GLN A 56 -5.49 -2.81 28.67
N GLU A 57 -6.35 -2.14 29.45
CA GLU A 57 -7.73 -1.84 29.04
C GLU A 57 -7.78 -0.82 27.89
N ARG A 58 -6.94 0.21 27.94
CA ARG A 58 -6.92 1.32 26.97
C ARG A 58 -6.14 1.02 25.69
N TYR A 59 -5.09 0.23 25.75
CA TYR A 59 -4.14 0.01 24.66
C TYR A 59 -3.98 -1.44 24.22
N GLY A 60 -4.57 -2.42 24.90
CA GLY A 60 -4.48 -3.84 24.53
C GLY A 60 -4.87 -4.10 23.08
N LYS A 61 -5.90 -3.40 22.58
CA LYS A 61 -6.37 -3.45 21.19
C LYS A 61 -5.41 -2.78 20.18
N TYR A 62 -4.53 -1.88 20.61
CA TYR A 62 -3.64 -1.08 19.76
C TYR A 62 -2.19 -1.58 19.74
N TRP A 63 -1.86 -2.64 20.50
CA TRP A 63 -0.50 -3.16 20.62
C TRP A 63 -0.11 -4.16 19.54
N SER A 64 -1.04 -4.62 18.77
CA SER A 64 -0.78 -5.45 17.60
C SER A 64 -1.28 -4.75 16.34
N ARG A 65 -0.69 -5.13 15.23
CA ARG A 65 -1.19 -4.78 13.90
C ARG A 65 -1.47 -6.06 13.14
N THR A 66 -2.56 -6.08 12.42
CA THR A 66 -2.87 -7.18 11.52
C THR A 66 -1.97 -7.10 10.31
N ILE A 67 -1.27 -8.18 10.01
CA ILE A 67 -0.40 -8.31 8.84
C ILE A 67 -1.01 -9.35 7.93
N ASN A 68 -1.14 -9.00 6.66
CA ASN A 68 -1.74 -9.84 5.63
C ASN A 68 -0.74 -10.04 4.46
N PRO A 69 0.33 -10.83 4.65
CA PRO A 69 1.23 -11.14 3.54
C PRO A 69 0.54 -12.10 2.57
N PRO A 70 0.72 -11.90 1.25
CA PRO A 70 0.24 -12.86 0.27
C PRO A 70 1.09 -14.13 0.28
N HIS A 71 0.49 -15.27 -0.07
CA HIS A 71 1.20 -16.50 -0.42
C HIS A 71 2.10 -16.28 -1.65
N GLU A 72 3.07 -17.17 -1.87
CA GLU A 72 4.17 -16.97 -2.81
C GLU A 72 3.68 -16.66 -4.25
N GLU A 73 2.67 -17.33 -4.75
CA GLU A 73 2.14 -17.07 -6.10
C GLU A 73 1.60 -15.64 -6.23
N LEU A 74 0.68 -15.24 -5.35
CA LEU A 74 0.12 -13.88 -5.36
C LEU A 74 1.20 -12.83 -5.07
N LYS A 75 2.15 -13.15 -4.20
CA LYS A 75 3.28 -12.29 -3.89
C LYS A 75 4.15 -12.01 -5.13
N ASN A 76 4.40 -13.02 -5.97
CA ASN A 76 5.16 -12.84 -7.20
C ASN A 76 4.39 -12.00 -8.21
N ILE A 77 3.09 -12.24 -8.37
CA ILE A 77 2.20 -11.40 -9.19
C ILE A 77 2.24 -9.95 -8.69
N GLN A 78 2.13 -9.72 -7.38
CA GLN A 78 2.20 -8.37 -6.81
C GLN A 78 3.58 -7.72 -6.96
N LYS A 79 4.67 -8.47 -6.94
CA LYS A 79 6.01 -7.94 -7.28
C LYS A 79 6.06 -7.46 -8.73
N CYS A 80 5.50 -8.22 -9.67
CA CYS A 80 5.40 -7.81 -11.07
C CYS A 80 4.56 -6.52 -11.23
N ILE A 81 3.39 -6.47 -10.56
CA ILE A 81 2.56 -5.25 -10.53
C ILE A 81 3.36 -4.08 -9.96
N ASN A 82 4.02 -4.26 -8.83
CA ASN A 82 4.80 -3.19 -8.19
C ASN A 82 5.92 -2.68 -9.10
N GLY A 83 6.66 -3.59 -9.73
CA GLY A 83 7.70 -3.24 -10.70
C GLY A 83 7.15 -2.43 -11.87
N TYR A 84 6.00 -2.86 -12.43
CA TYR A 84 5.34 -2.11 -13.49
C TYR A 84 4.92 -0.70 -13.04
N LEU A 85 4.31 -0.57 -11.86
CA LEU A 85 3.87 0.73 -11.32
C LEU A 85 5.05 1.68 -11.12
N VAL A 86 6.11 1.22 -10.46
CA VAL A 86 7.31 2.03 -10.16
C VAL A 86 8.02 2.49 -11.44
N ASN A 87 8.04 1.66 -12.49
CA ASN A 87 8.72 1.98 -13.74
C ASN A 87 7.90 2.90 -14.67
N ASN A 88 6.57 2.94 -14.53
CA ASN A 88 5.70 3.65 -15.47
C ASN A 88 4.94 4.83 -14.86
N ILE A 89 4.88 4.92 -13.53
CA ILE A 89 4.15 5.98 -12.84
C ILE A 89 5.11 6.73 -11.91
N PRO A 90 5.33 8.04 -12.13
CA PRO A 90 6.20 8.82 -11.27
C PRO A 90 5.63 8.88 -9.85
N MET A 91 6.47 8.62 -8.85
CA MET A 91 6.10 8.78 -7.45
C MET A 91 6.05 10.28 -7.09
N PRO A 92 5.14 10.68 -6.19
CA PRO A 92 5.08 12.06 -5.72
C PRO A 92 6.42 12.52 -5.12
N ASP A 93 6.81 13.75 -5.38
CA ASP A 93 8.11 14.30 -4.94
C ASP A 93 8.26 14.30 -3.42
N PHE A 94 7.15 14.51 -2.70
CA PHE A 94 7.07 14.50 -1.24
C PHE A 94 7.05 13.09 -0.63
N ALA A 95 6.90 12.02 -1.43
CA ALA A 95 6.91 10.65 -0.92
C ALA A 95 8.35 10.16 -0.72
N TYR A 96 8.71 9.78 0.51
CA TYR A 96 10.01 9.23 0.88
C TYR A 96 9.93 7.76 1.30
N GLY A 97 8.80 7.34 1.85
CA GLY A 97 8.60 5.97 2.30
C GLY A 97 8.45 4.99 1.14
N GLY A 98 9.38 4.01 1.02
CA GLY A 98 9.33 2.97 0.00
C GLY A 98 9.56 3.45 -1.44
N VAL A 99 10.15 4.61 -1.63
CA VAL A 99 10.56 5.15 -2.94
C VAL A 99 12.05 4.90 -3.12
N LYS A 100 12.42 4.39 -4.31
CA LYS A 100 13.82 4.13 -4.66
C LYS A 100 14.66 5.41 -4.50
N GLU A 101 15.86 5.25 -3.96
CA GLU A 101 16.82 6.35 -3.74
C GLU A 101 16.35 7.45 -2.77
N LYS A 102 15.23 7.22 -2.05
CA LYS A 102 14.74 8.11 -0.99
C LYS A 102 14.73 7.39 0.36
N ASP A 103 15.12 8.09 1.41
CA ASP A 103 15.21 7.56 2.77
C ASP A 103 14.75 8.60 3.82
N ASN A 104 14.77 8.21 5.08
CA ASN A 104 14.40 9.07 6.20
C ASN A 104 15.40 10.21 6.42
N ILE A 105 16.67 10.07 6.04
CA ILE A 105 17.69 11.11 6.16
C ILE A 105 17.42 12.21 5.13
N LEU A 106 17.14 11.82 3.88
CA LEU A 106 16.75 12.77 2.84
C LEU A 106 15.46 13.50 3.18
N ASN A 107 14.47 12.79 3.76
CA ASN A 107 13.25 13.42 4.27
C ASN A 107 13.57 14.46 5.35
N ALA A 108 14.37 14.11 6.37
CA ALA A 108 14.74 15.03 7.43
C ALA A 108 15.49 16.28 6.92
N LYS A 109 16.33 16.13 5.89
CA LYS A 109 17.06 17.25 5.26
C LYS A 109 16.12 18.30 4.66
N GLN A 110 14.91 17.95 4.20
CA GLN A 110 13.93 18.90 3.66
C GLN A 110 13.44 19.90 4.71
N HIS A 111 13.53 19.55 5.98
CA HIS A 111 13.07 20.38 7.10
C HIS A 111 14.20 21.19 7.74
N LYS A 112 15.45 21.00 7.30
CA LYS A 112 16.61 21.73 7.84
C LYS A 112 16.44 23.24 7.64
N GLY A 113 16.64 24.01 8.73
CA GLY A 113 16.55 25.48 8.70
C GLY A 113 15.13 26.05 8.70
N ARG A 114 14.10 25.20 8.77
CA ARG A 114 12.71 25.67 8.91
C ARG A 114 12.45 26.15 10.34
N LYS A 115 11.82 27.33 10.47
CA LYS A 115 11.45 27.90 11.77
C LYS A 115 10.36 27.07 12.48
N TYR A 116 9.45 26.47 11.73
CA TYR A 116 8.37 25.64 12.23
C TYR A 116 8.30 24.33 11.42
N VAL A 117 8.05 23.21 12.10
CA VAL A 117 7.81 21.90 11.49
C VAL A 117 6.57 21.32 12.15
N PHE A 118 5.56 21.01 11.35
CA PHE A 118 4.38 20.29 11.79
C PHE A 118 4.54 18.80 11.47
N GLN A 119 4.29 17.94 12.45
CA GLN A 119 4.34 16.48 12.29
C GLN A 119 3.01 15.87 12.72
N THR A 120 2.51 14.97 11.91
CA THR A 120 1.32 14.16 12.20
C THR A 120 1.54 12.72 11.78
N ASP A 121 0.76 11.79 12.35
CA ASP A 121 0.74 10.38 11.98
C ASP A 121 -0.69 9.94 11.67
N LEU A 122 -0.86 9.17 10.60
CA LEU A 122 -2.15 8.63 10.20
C LEU A 122 -2.33 7.24 10.83
N THR A 123 -3.23 7.17 11.80
CA THR A 123 -3.57 5.89 12.46
C THR A 123 -4.13 4.90 11.45
N ASP A 124 -3.62 3.66 11.50
CA ASP A 124 -4.07 2.55 10.67
C ASP A 124 -4.16 2.88 9.15
N PHE A 125 -3.15 3.60 8.64
CA PHE A 125 -3.14 4.16 7.29
C PHE A 125 -3.53 3.16 6.20
N TYR A 126 -2.93 1.95 6.19
CA TYR A 126 -3.25 0.92 5.18
C TYR A 126 -4.70 0.42 5.28
N PRO A 127 -5.23 0.02 6.45
CA PRO A 127 -6.63 -0.38 6.60
C PRO A 127 -7.64 0.70 6.20
N PHE A 128 -7.31 1.99 6.33
CA PHE A 128 -8.19 3.08 5.89
C PHE A 128 -8.19 3.34 4.38
N ILE A 129 -7.28 2.72 3.62
CA ILE A 129 -7.31 2.77 2.16
C ILE A 129 -8.23 1.67 1.64
N SER A 130 -9.49 2.02 1.36
CA SER A 130 -10.49 1.09 0.85
C SER A 130 -10.19 0.65 -0.59
N CYS A 131 -10.73 -0.50 -0.99
CA CYS A 131 -10.67 -0.99 -2.38
C CYS A 131 -11.22 0.05 -3.39
N LYS A 132 -12.24 0.84 -3.00
CA LYS A 132 -12.75 1.93 -3.82
C LYS A 132 -11.68 2.98 -4.12
N ARG A 133 -10.93 3.43 -3.10
CA ARG A 133 -9.84 4.41 -3.28
C ARG A 133 -8.69 3.84 -4.14
N VAL A 134 -8.41 2.55 -3.99
CA VAL A 134 -7.40 1.86 -4.82
C VAL A 134 -7.84 1.81 -6.28
N TYR A 135 -9.11 1.46 -6.54
CA TYR A 135 -9.67 1.47 -7.89
C TYR A 135 -9.64 2.87 -8.52
N GLU A 136 -10.12 3.87 -7.81
CA GLU A 136 -10.13 5.27 -8.26
C GLU A 136 -8.70 5.77 -8.56
N MET A 137 -7.72 5.36 -7.77
CA MET A 137 -6.31 5.65 -8.02
C MET A 137 -5.84 5.01 -9.33
N PHE A 138 -6.12 3.72 -9.58
CA PHE A 138 -5.73 3.07 -10.83
C PHE A 138 -6.37 3.73 -12.05
N VAL A 139 -7.65 4.09 -11.98
CA VAL A 139 -8.32 4.83 -13.07
C VAL A 139 -7.68 6.21 -13.25
N ARG A 140 -7.44 6.94 -12.18
CA ARG A 140 -6.83 8.28 -12.22
C ARG A 140 -5.44 8.29 -12.84
N VAL A 141 -4.62 7.29 -12.58
CA VAL A 141 -3.27 7.19 -13.18
C VAL A 141 -3.30 6.74 -14.64
N GLY A 142 -4.46 6.32 -15.17
CA GLY A 142 -4.67 6.08 -16.60
C GLY A 142 -4.88 4.63 -17.04
N PHE A 143 -5.17 3.69 -16.12
CA PHE A 143 -5.61 2.35 -16.50
C PHE A 143 -7.09 2.35 -16.94
N SER A 144 -7.46 1.43 -17.86
CA SER A 144 -8.88 1.19 -18.16
C SER A 144 -9.64 0.66 -16.94
N ALA A 145 -10.95 0.83 -16.93
CA ALA A 145 -11.82 0.36 -15.85
C ALA A 145 -11.64 -1.17 -15.56
N ASP A 146 -11.54 -1.97 -16.62
CA ASP A 146 -11.37 -3.42 -16.51
C ASP A 146 -10.02 -3.80 -15.88
N VAL A 147 -8.94 -3.19 -16.34
CA VAL A 147 -7.59 -3.41 -15.79
C VAL A 147 -7.51 -2.90 -14.36
N ALA A 148 -8.03 -1.70 -14.07
CA ALA A 148 -8.10 -1.14 -12.73
C ALA A 148 -8.86 -2.06 -11.76
N SER A 149 -9.99 -2.64 -12.21
CA SER A 149 -10.76 -3.60 -11.41
C SER A 149 -9.94 -4.85 -11.07
N LYS A 150 -9.24 -5.44 -12.05
CA LYS A 150 -8.41 -6.63 -11.82
C LYS A 150 -7.22 -6.32 -10.91
N LEU A 151 -6.52 -5.21 -11.14
CA LEU A 151 -5.40 -4.76 -10.28
C LEU A 151 -5.87 -4.51 -8.85
N THR A 152 -7.02 -3.85 -8.66
CA THR A 152 -7.60 -3.63 -7.34
C THR A 152 -7.84 -4.94 -6.59
N LYS A 153 -8.47 -5.93 -7.24
CA LYS A 153 -8.76 -7.24 -6.64
C LYS A 153 -7.48 -8.00 -6.26
N LEU A 154 -6.41 -7.89 -7.06
CA LEU A 154 -5.12 -8.53 -6.77
C LEU A 154 -4.33 -7.84 -5.66
N THR A 155 -4.59 -6.58 -5.36
CA THR A 155 -3.78 -5.76 -4.44
C THR A 155 -4.50 -5.35 -3.17
N THR A 156 -5.79 -5.69 -3.03
CA THR A 156 -6.60 -5.45 -1.82
C THR A 156 -7.04 -6.77 -1.19
N PHE A 157 -7.29 -6.74 0.11
CA PHE A 157 -7.76 -7.87 0.89
C PHE A 157 -8.83 -7.41 1.88
N LYS A 158 -9.95 -8.14 1.99
CA LYS A 158 -11.08 -7.81 2.88
C LYS A 158 -11.54 -6.34 2.74
N GLY A 159 -11.57 -5.83 1.50
CA GLY A 159 -12.07 -4.49 1.18
C GLY A 159 -11.09 -3.33 1.40
N HIS A 160 -9.83 -3.58 1.78
CA HIS A 160 -8.83 -2.56 2.05
C HIS A 160 -7.43 -2.96 1.58
N LEU A 161 -6.49 -2.02 1.65
CA LEU A 161 -5.09 -2.25 1.31
C LEU A 161 -4.41 -3.08 2.42
N PRO A 162 -3.86 -4.28 2.12
CA PRO A 162 -3.26 -5.14 3.13
C PRO A 162 -1.92 -4.61 3.64
N GLN A 163 -1.65 -4.77 4.92
CA GLN A 163 -0.32 -4.51 5.47
C GLN A 163 0.57 -5.75 5.30
N GLY A 164 1.69 -5.60 4.58
CA GLY A 164 2.65 -6.68 4.34
C GLY A 164 2.66 -7.22 2.90
N ALA A 165 1.86 -6.65 2.00
CA ALA A 165 1.90 -6.96 0.59
C ALA A 165 2.92 -6.10 -0.18
N PRO A 166 3.59 -6.64 -1.22
CA PRO A 166 4.61 -5.93 -1.99
C PRO A 166 4.17 -4.62 -2.62
N THR A 167 2.90 -4.52 -3.01
CA THR A 167 2.32 -3.35 -3.69
C THR A 167 1.84 -2.25 -2.75
N SER A 168 1.64 -2.57 -1.46
CA SER A 168 0.88 -1.69 -0.57
C SER A 168 1.50 -0.31 -0.38
N THR A 169 2.81 -0.21 -0.24
CA THR A 169 3.49 1.08 -0.05
C THR A 169 3.38 1.97 -1.29
N THR A 170 3.62 1.42 -2.47
CA THR A 170 3.52 2.14 -3.75
C THR A 170 2.09 2.64 -3.98
N ILE A 171 1.09 1.77 -3.79
CA ILE A 171 -0.32 2.12 -3.93
C ILE A 171 -0.72 3.18 -2.90
N ALA A 172 -0.29 3.06 -1.64
CA ALA A 172 -0.58 4.04 -0.60
C ALA A 172 -0.04 5.44 -0.94
N ASN A 173 1.20 5.52 -1.45
CA ASN A 173 1.79 6.77 -1.92
C ASN A 173 0.97 7.40 -3.05
N LEU A 174 0.53 6.60 -4.03
CA LEU A 174 -0.27 7.07 -5.16
C LEU A 174 -1.70 7.46 -4.73
N VAL A 175 -2.33 6.72 -3.80
CA VAL A 175 -3.65 7.10 -3.25
C VAL A 175 -3.57 8.40 -2.48
N PHE A 176 -2.49 8.62 -1.72
CA PHE A 176 -2.30 9.82 -0.91
C PHE A 176 -1.88 11.05 -1.74
N GLU A 177 -1.40 10.87 -2.95
CA GLU A 177 -0.87 11.94 -3.79
C GLU A 177 -1.76 13.20 -3.87
N PRO A 178 -3.09 13.12 -4.13
CA PRO A 178 -3.91 14.34 -4.22
C PRO A 178 -3.97 15.11 -2.91
N THR A 179 -3.98 14.39 -1.77
CA THR A 179 -3.96 15.00 -0.44
C THR A 179 -2.61 15.62 -0.14
N GLY A 180 -1.53 14.90 -0.44
CA GLY A 180 -0.17 15.40 -0.23
C GLY A 180 0.14 16.65 -1.03
N ARG A 181 -0.30 16.72 -2.30
CA ARG A 181 -0.17 17.94 -3.11
C ARG A 181 -0.90 19.14 -2.51
N LYS A 182 -2.11 18.94 -1.97
CA LYS A 182 -2.85 20.00 -1.28
C LYS A 182 -2.10 20.49 -0.03
N LEU A 183 -1.47 19.59 0.72
CA LEU A 183 -0.68 19.95 1.90
C LEU A 183 0.60 20.72 1.56
N GLN A 184 1.17 20.51 0.36
CA GLN A 184 2.35 21.25 -0.09
C GLN A 184 2.04 22.71 -0.46
N THR A 185 0.77 23.04 -0.71
CA THR A 185 0.34 24.40 -1.10
C THR A 185 -0.13 25.26 0.09
N LEU A 186 -0.09 24.70 1.29
CA LEU A 186 -0.35 25.41 2.56
C LEU A 186 0.93 26.02 3.11
#